data_68c1e65d82226b485b8927f0988ca408
#
_entry.id   68c1e65d82226b485b8927f0988ca408
#
_cell.length_a   1.000
_cell.length_b   1.000
_cell.length_c   1.000
_cell.angle_alpha   90.00
_cell.angle_beta   90.00
_cell.angle_gamma   90.00
#
_symmetry.space_group_name_H-M   'P 1'
#
loop_
_entity.id
_entity.type
_entity.pdbx_description
1 polymer ?
#
loop_
_entity_poly.entity_id
_entity_poly.type
_entity_poly.pdbx_seq_one_letter_code
_entity_poly.pdbx_strand_id
1 'polypeptide(L)'
;MTNNVQQPHPMEPTEWGRSAWKFLHACSFAYPENPTRKERESARIVFEHLGDILPCPICRGHYKENLAQNPPRVASKDDLSHWLVELHNSVNRSRRQQEVEFDTVRRHYEDNSHELDCDCAYTRGLKTELETIQKTTNGLTVACILLIVAVFVLIAMRRRK
;
A
#
# COMPACT_ATOMS: atom_id res chain seq x y z
N MET A 1 4.83 47.03 11.14
CA MET A 1 4.91 45.63 11.71
C MET A 1 4.91 44.67 10.54
N THR A 2 6.06 44.26 10.06
CA THR A 2 6.19 43.31 8.95
C THR A 2 5.95 41.93 9.52
N ASN A 3 4.81 41.32 9.21
CA ASN A 3 4.56 39.91 9.50
C ASN A 3 5.57 39.07 8.73
N ASN A 4 6.63 38.65 9.42
CA ASN A 4 7.57 37.67 8.91
C ASN A 4 6.85 36.29 8.92
N VAL A 5 6.07 36.02 7.87
CA VAL A 5 5.51 34.69 7.63
C VAL A 5 6.69 33.81 7.29
N GLN A 6 7.17 33.10 8.30
CA GLN A 6 8.24 32.11 8.15
C GLN A 6 7.78 31.07 7.14
N GLN A 7 8.37 31.08 5.93
CA GLN A 7 8.08 30.07 4.91
C GLN A 7 8.40 28.71 5.51
N PRO A 8 7.48 27.73 5.45
CA PRO A 8 7.77 26.40 5.97
C PRO A 8 9.01 25.86 5.27
N HIS A 9 9.92 25.29 6.04
CA HIS A 9 11.15 24.69 5.54
C HIS A 9 10.78 23.63 4.48
N PRO A 10 11.31 23.73 3.25
CA PRO A 10 11.03 22.71 2.24
C PRO A 10 11.58 21.38 2.72
N MET A 11 10.72 20.35 2.77
CA MET A 11 11.15 19.00 3.11
C MET A 11 11.98 18.39 1.98
N GLU A 12 13.09 17.76 2.34
CA GLU A 12 13.94 17.10 1.34
C GLU A 12 13.21 15.89 0.71
N PRO A 13 13.31 15.70 -0.61
CA PRO A 13 12.65 14.56 -1.28
C PRO A 13 13.07 13.19 -0.74
N THR A 14 14.23 13.08 -0.10
CA THR A 14 14.72 11.85 0.55
C THR A 14 13.89 11.45 1.76
N GLU A 15 13.23 12.40 2.43
CA GLU A 15 12.44 12.14 3.63
C GLU A 15 11.04 11.59 3.31
N TRP A 16 10.40 12.10 2.26
CA TRP A 16 9.01 11.77 1.95
C TRP A 16 8.83 11.00 0.63
N GLY A 17 9.76 11.15 -0.32
CA GLY A 17 9.58 10.70 -1.70
C GLY A 17 9.33 9.20 -1.83
N ARG A 18 10.08 8.37 -1.07
CA ARG A 18 9.89 6.90 -1.09
C ARG A 18 8.47 6.52 -0.63
N SER A 19 7.99 7.13 0.44
CA SER A 19 6.65 6.87 0.98
C SER A 19 5.55 7.35 0.03
N ALA A 20 5.76 8.51 -0.61
CA ALA A 20 4.85 9.03 -1.62
C ALA A 20 4.74 8.08 -2.83
N TRP A 21 5.87 7.64 -3.40
CA TRP A 21 5.86 6.67 -4.51
C TRP A 21 5.19 5.36 -4.12
N LYS A 22 5.49 4.82 -2.94
CA LYS A 22 4.84 3.61 -2.43
C LYS A 22 3.32 3.76 -2.37
N PHE A 23 2.84 4.87 -1.83
CA PHE A 23 1.40 5.16 -1.76
C PHE A 23 0.76 5.32 -3.14
N LEU A 24 1.37 6.10 -4.03
CA LEU A 24 0.82 6.36 -5.37
C LEU A 24 0.74 5.08 -6.20
N HIS A 25 1.79 4.23 -6.17
CA HIS A 25 1.75 2.93 -6.85
C HIS A 25 0.69 2.03 -6.25
N ALA A 26 0.55 1.95 -4.92
CA ALA A 26 -0.53 1.18 -4.30
C ALA A 26 -1.91 1.65 -4.78
N CYS A 27 -2.15 2.96 -4.88
CA CYS A 27 -3.40 3.50 -5.43
C CYS A 27 -3.61 3.11 -6.90
N SER A 28 -2.56 3.14 -7.74
CA SER A 28 -2.69 2.80 -9.16
C SER A 28 -2.96 1.31 -9.39
N PHE A 29 -2.33 0.42 -8.63
CA PHE A 29 -2.55 -1.03 -8.72
C PHE A 29 -3.86 -1.49 -8.06
N ALA A 30 -4.40 -0.71 -7.12
CA ALA A 30 -5.73 -0.93 -6.55
C ALA A 30 -6.86 -0.29 -7.37
N TYR A 31 -6.54 0.45 -8.43
CA TYR A 31 -7.53 1.11 -9.29
C TYR A 31 -8.37 0.07 -10.05
N PRO A 32 -9.68 0.31 -10.31
CA PRO A 32 -10.52 -0.64 -11.03
C PRO A 32 -10.06 -0.90 -12.47
N GLU A 33 -10.19 -2.14 -12.95
CA GLU A 33 -9.99 -2.48 -14.37
C GLU A 33 -10.99 -1.75 -15.28
N ASN A 34 -12.23 -1.62 -14.82
CA ASN A 34 -13.29 -0.93 -15.53
C ASN A 34 -13.86 0.20 -14.65
N PRO A 35 -13.14 1.31 -14.51
CA PRO A 35 -13.53 2.39 -13.62
C PRO A 35 -14.78 3.11 -14.12
N THR A 36 -15.65 3.50 -13.21
CA THR A 36 -16.80 4.35 -13.50
C THR A 36 -16.33 5.74 -13.94
N ARG A 37 -17.25 6.53 -14.53
CA ARG A 37 -16.95 7.92 -14.88
C ARG A 37 -16.48 8.74 -13.66
N LYS A 38 -17.10 8.50 -12.50
CA LYS A 38 -16.75 9.20 -11.25
C LYS A 38 -15.33 8.84 -10.79
N GLU A 39 -14.96 7.56 -10.83
CA GLU A 39 -13.62 7.11 -10.44
C GLU A 39 -12.55 7.67 -11.37
N ARG A 40 -12.78 7.67 -12.68
CA ARG A 40 -11.86 8.29 -13.64
C ARG A 40 -11.66 9.78 -13.39
N GLU A 41 -12.74 10.50 -13.13
CA GLU A 41 -12.66 11.93 -12.83
C GLU A 41 -11.92 12.20 -11.52
N SER A 42 -12.20 11.41 -10.48
CA SER A 42 -11.51 11.51 -9.19
C SER A 42 -10.01 11.22 -9.31
N ALA A 43 -9.64 10.17 -10.02
CA ALA A 43 -8.24 9.83 -10.25
C ALA A 43 -7.53 10.95 -11.04
N ARG A 44 -8.16 11.47 -12.10
CA ARG A 44 -7.62 12.58 -12.88
C ARG A 44 -7.34 13.79 -12.00
N ILE A 45 -8.34 14.25 -11.24
CA ILE A 45 -8.21 15.41 -10.35
C ILE A 45 -7.06 15.23 -9.37
N VAL A 46 -6.95 14.04 -8.73
CA VAL A 46 -5.88 13.77 -7.78
C VAL A 46 -4.51 13.89 -8.44
N PHE A 47 -4.29 13.23 -9.57
CA PHE A 47 -2.99 13.23 -10.22
C PHE A 47 -2.67 14.56 -10.93
N GLU A 48 -3.64 15.29 -11.45
CA GLU A 48 -3.41 16.61 -12.03
C GLU A 48 -3.02 17.65 -10.98
N HIS A 49 -3.61 17.59 -9.79
CA HIS A 49 -3.37 18.57 -8.73
C HIS A 49 -2.35 18.15 -7.67
N LEU A 50 -1.85 16.93 -7.71
CA LEU A 50 -0.84 16.45 -6.75
C LEU A 50 0.38 17.38 -6.71
N GLY A 51 0.79 17.89 -7.86
CA GLY A 51 1.92 18.83 -7.96
C GLY A 51 1.76 20.10 -7.15
N ASP A 52 0.53 20.54 -6.86
CA ASP A 52 0.28 21.78 -6.12
C ASP A 52 0.60 21.63 -4.61
N ILE A 53 0.57 20.42 -4.10
CA ILE A 53 0.76 20.12 -2.66
C ILE A 53 2.08 19.42 -2.33
N LEU A 54 2.92 19.08 -3.32
CA LEU A 54 4.21 18.45 -3.03
C LEU A 54 5.04 19.33 -2.10
N PRO A 55 5.73 18.74 -1.07
CA PRO A 55 6.46 19.51 -0.06
C PRO A 55 7.67 20.28 -0.61
N CYS A 56 8.15 19.92 -1.80
CA CYS A 56 9.35 20.49 -2.44
C CYS A 56 8.94 21.40 -3.62
N PRO A 57 9.23 22.71 -3.59
CA PRO A 57 8.87 23.64 -4.67
C PRO A 57 9.46 23.27 -6.05
N ILE A 58 10.72 22.80 -6.08
CA ILE A 58 11.37 22.35 -7.32
C ILE A 58 10.65 21.11 -7.86
N CYS A 59 10.25 20.19 -6.98
CA CYS A 59 9.50 18.99 -7.38
C CYS A 59 8.14 19.32 -7.97
N ARG A 60 7.47 20.38 -7.50
CA ARG A 60 6.21 20.89 -8.08
C ARG A 60 6.38 21.33 -9.54
N GLY A 61 7.48 22.06 -9.83
CA GLY A 61 7.82 22.46 -11.18
C GLY A 61 8.02 21.27 -12.10
N HIS A 62 8.91 20.38 -11.74
CA HIS A 62 9.19 19.16 -12.52
C HIS A 62 7.94 18.28 -12.70
N TYR A 63 7.09 18.17 -11.69
CA TYR A 63 5.84 17.42 -11.79
C TYR A 63 4.91 18.02 -12.85
N LYS A 64 4.73 19.35 -12.84
CA LYS A 64 3.90 20.05 -13.83
C LYS A 64 4.45 19.93 -15.26
N GLU A 65 5.75 19.99 -15.41
CA GLU A 65 6.41 19.78 -16.71
C GLU A 65 6.17 18.36 -17.24
N ASN A 66 6.31 17.35 -16.38
CA ASN A 66 6.01 15.97 -16.73
C ASN A 66 4.54 15.76 -17.12
N LEU A 67 3.60 16.32 -16.35
CA LEU A 67 2.16 16.25 -16.68
C LEU A 67 1.81 16.89 -18.01
N ALA A 68 2.45 18.00 -18.34
CA ALA A 68 2.21 18.69 -19.62
C ALA A 68 2.64 17.83 -20.83
N GLN A 69 3.65 16.97 -20.65
CA GLN A 69 4.15 16.06 -21.68
C GLN A 69 3.42 14.72 -21.69
N ASN A 70 3.05 14.22 -20.52
CA ASN A 70 2.42 12.91 -20.33
C ASN A 70 1.28 13.00 -19.28
N PRO A 71 0.06 13.41 -19.70
CA PRO A 71 -1.08 13.56 -18.81
C PRO A 71 -1.55 12.20 -18.25
N PRO A 72 -2.25 12.18 -17.08
CA PRO A 72 -2.69 10.95 -16.43
C PRO A 72 -3.61 10.11 -17.32
N ARG A 73 -3.28 8.84 -17.48
CA ARG A 73 -4.10 7.85 -18.18
C ARG A 73 -4.94 7.12 -17.15
N VAL A 74 -6.25 7.37 -17.13
CA VAL A 74 -7.19 6.89 -16.11
C VAL A 74 -8.28 5.98 -16.68
N ALA A 75 -8.09 5.42 -17.88
CA ALA A 75 -9.11 4.61 -18.52
C ALA A 75 -9.28 3.22 -17.86
N SER A 76 -8.18 2.67 -17.32
CA SER A 76 -8.14 1.38 -16.63
C SER A 76 -7.04 1.36 -15.56
N LYS A 77 -7.00 0.28 -14.74
CA LYS A 77 -5.87 0.02 -13.81
C LYS A 77 -4.55 -0.06 -14.58
N ASP A 78 -4.55 -0.79 -15.68
CA ASP A 78 -3.37 -0.98 -16.51
C ASP A 78 -2.84 0.35 -17.05
N ASP A 79 -3.71 1.20 -17.60
CA ASP A 79 -3.34 2.53 -18.08
C ASP A 79 -2.76 3.40 -16.97
N LEU A 80 -3.40 3.41 -15.80
CA LEU A 80 -2.97 4.26 -14.68
C LEU A 80 -1.65 3.78 -14.08
N SER A 81 -1.47 2.47 -13.92
CA SER A 81 -0.25 1.91 -13.35
C SER A 81 0.94 2.05 -14.29
N HIS A 82 0.77 1.84 -15.59
CA HIS A 82 1.81 2.11 -16.59
C HIS A 82 2.19 3.59 -16.61
N TRP A 83 1.21 4.49 -16.68
CA TRP A 83 1.45 5.92 -16.63
C TRP A 83 2.25 6.33 -15.40
N LEU A 84 1.92 5.78 -14.23
CA LEU A 84 2.61 6.14 -12.99
C LEU A 84 4.06 5.62 -12.95
N VAL A 85 4.32 4.45 -13.50
CA VAL A 85 5.71 3.94 -13.65
C VAL A 85 6.51 4.82 -14.61
N GLU A 86 5.93 5.26 -15.72
CA GLU A 86 6.58 6.19 -16.65
C GLU A 86 6.90 7.53 -15.98
N LEU A 87 5.96 8.07 -15.20
CA LEU A 87 6.16 9.30 -14.42
C LEU A 87 7.29 9.11 -13.39
N HIS A 88 7.30 8.00 -12.67
CA HIS A 88 8.37 7.68 -11.72
C HIS A 88 9.73 7.58 -12.42
N ASN A 89 9.78 6.93 -13.55
CA ASN A 89 11.01 6.81 -14.34
C ASN A 89 11.50 8.15 -14.90
N SER A 90 10.61 9.08 -15.25
CA SER A 90 11.01 10.43 -15.64
C SER A 90 11.73 11.17 -14.48
N VAL A 91 11.26 10.99 -13.27
CA VAL A 91 11.91 11.52 -12.05
C VAL A 91 13.24 10.81 -11.80
N ASN A 92 13.29 9.48 -11.94
CA ASN A 92 14.53 8.71 -11.79
C ASN A 92 15.61 9.18 -12.78
N ARG A 93 15.25 9.37 -14.05
CA ARG A 93 16.15 9.92 -15.08
C ARG A 93 16.68 11.31 -14.70
N SER A 94 15.82 12.21 -14.26
CA SER A 94 16.24 13.56 -13.86
C SER A 94 17.20 13.55 -12.67
N ARG A 95 17.11 12.53 -11.81
CA ARG A 95 17.98 12.31 -10.65
C ARG A 95 19.16 11.37 -10.92
N ARG A 96 19.36 10.93 -12.17
CA ARG A 96 20.38 9.95 -12.56
C ARG A 96 20.29 8.65 -11.76
N GLN A 97 19.07 8.24 -11.42
CA GLN A 97 18.76 6.96 -10.76
C GLN A 97 18.33 5.92 -11.79
N GLN A 98 18.45 4.65 -11.42
CA GLN A 98 18.04 3.54 -12.28
C GLN A 98 16.52 3.56 -12.49
N GLU A 99 16.10 3.35 -13.72
CA GLU A 99 14.69 3.15 -14.05
C GLU A 99 14.22 1.77 -13.57
N VAL A 100 12.94 1.68 -13.24
CA VAL A 100 12.28 0.44 -12.84
C VAL A 100 11.43 -0.10 -13.99
N GLU A 101 11.45 -1.41 -14.18
CA GLU A 101 10.60 -2.06 -15.16
C GLU A 101 9.18 -2.25 -14.62
N PHE A 102 8.18 -2.06 -15.47
CA PHE A 102 6.77 -2.18 -15.12
C PHE A 102 6.44 -3.54 -14.50
N ASP A 103 6.88 -4.64 -15.09
CA ASP A 103 6.62 -5.99 -14.60
C ASP A 103 7.22 -6.25 -13.20
N THR A 104 8.32 -5.60 -12.87
CA THR A 104 8.91 -5.68 -11.53
C THR A 104 8.06 -4.95 -10.51
N VAL A 105 7.55 -3.76 -10.84
CA VAL A 105 6.64 -3.00 -10.00
C VAL A 105 5.31 -3.74 -9.85
N ARG A 106 4.74 -4.24 -10.95
CA ARG A 106 3.48 -5.00 -10.97
C ARG A 106 3.55 -6.20 -10.02
N ARG A 107 4.57 -7.05 -10.15
CA ARG A 107 4.75 -8.21 -9.27
C ARG A 107 4.82 -7.81 -7.80
N HIS A 108 5.48 -6.71 -7.48
CA HIS A 108 5.55 -6.23 -6.10
C HIS A 108 4.19 -5.88 -5.50
N TYR A 109 3.29 -5.29 -6.28
CA TYR A 109 1.97 -4.85 -5.80
C TYR A 109 0.86 -5.88 -5.99
N GLU A 110 0.94 -6.77 -6.98
CA GLU A 110 -0.07 -7.80 -7.24
C GLU A 110 0.21 -9.08 -6.46
N ASP A 111 1.46 -9.56 -6.43
CA ASP A 111 1.81 -10.82 -5.75
C ASP A 111 1.90 -10.65 -4.22
N ASN A 112 2.32 -9.46 -3.74
CA ASN A 112 2.40 -9.13 -2.32
C ASN A 112 1.13 -8.49 -1.74
N SER A 113 0.01 -8.52 -2.48
CA SER A 113 -1.27 -7.96 -2.04
C SER A 113 -1.83 -8.59 -0.75
N HIS A 114 -1.28 -9.73 -0.30
CA HIS A 114 -1.61 -10.36 0.96
C HIS A 114 -0.81 -9.82 2.17
N GLU A 115 0.29 -9.12 1.94
CA GLU A 115 1.01 -8.35 2.97
C GLU A 115 0.70 -6.86 2.85
N LEU A 116 -0.56 -6.51 3.04
CA LEU A 116 -0.91 -5.16 3.48
C LEU A 116 -0.38 -4.99 4.91
N ASP A 117 0.94 -4.94 5.02
CA ASP A 117 1.60 -4.48 6.23
C ASP A 117 1.45 -2.97 6.32
N CYS A 118 0.19 -2.55 6.50
CA CYS A 118 -0.08 -1.24 7.01
C CYS A 118 0.41 -1.26 8.46
N ASP A 119 1.64 -0.83 8.68
CA ASP A 119 2.26 -0.70 10.01
C ASP A 119 1.63 0.46 10.80
N CYS A 120 0.30 0.60 10.70
CA CYS A 120 -0.45 1.50 11.55
C CYS A 120 -0.77 0.78 12.86
N ALA A 121 -0.85 1.54 13.95
CA ALA A 121 -1.14 1.00 15.29
C ALA A 121 -2.43 0.16 15.32
N TYR A 122 -3.39 0.47 14.44
CA TYR A 122 -4.66 -0.25 14.29
C TYR A 122 -4.48 -1.67 13.73
N THR A 123 -3.70 -1.85 12.64
CA THR A 123 -3.46 -3.19 12.07
C THR A 123 -2.57 -4.05 12.97
N ARG A 124 -1.64 -3.41 13.71
CA ARG A 124 -0.82 -4.09 14.72
C ARG A 124 -1.68 -4.62 15.85
N GLY A 125 -2.65 -3.82 16.34
CA GLY A 125 -3.63 -4.26 17.33
C GLY A 125 -4.46 -5.45 16.85
N LEU A 126 -5.02 -5.38 15.64
CA LEU A 126 -5.81 -6.47 15.03
C LEU A 126 -4.99 -7.75 14.83
N LYS A 127 -3.74 -7.65 14.39
CA LYS A 127 -2.84 -8.81 14.28
C LYS A 127 -2.63 -9.49 15.64
N THR A 128 -2.36 -8.71 16.68
CA THR A 128 -2.17 -9.24 18.05
C THR A 128 -3.44 -9.90 18.59
N GLU A 129 -4.60 -9.32 18.36
CA GLU A 129 -5.88 -9.92 18.75
C GLU A 129 -6.14 -11.23 17.99
N LEU A 130 -5.91 -11.26 16.67
CA LEU A 130 -6.08 -12.45 15.85
C LEU A 130 -5.15 -13.59 16.30
N GLU A 131 -3.87 -13.28 16.57
CA GLU A 131 -2.91 -14.26 17.09
C GLU A 131 -3.32 -14.80 18.45
N THR A 132 -3.89 -13.95 19.30
CA THR A 132 -4.36 -14.35 20.64
C THR A 132 -5.58 -15.27 20.54
N ILE A 133 -6.53 -14.95 19.65
CA ILE A 133 -7.70 -15.80 19.36
C ILE A 133 -7.26 -17.14 18.77
N GLN A 134 -6.32 -17.15 17.85
CA GLN A 134 -5.79 -18.37 17.24
C GLN A 134 -5.09 -19.28 18.27
N LYS A 135 -4.29 -18.70 19.18
CA LYS A 135 -3.65 -19.47 20.27
C LYS A 135 -4.67 -20.07 21.22
N THR A 136 -5.71 -19.31 21.60
CA THR A 136 -6.78 -19.79 22.51
C THR A 136 -7.60 -20.90 21.85
N THR A 137 -7.98 -20.77 20.59
CA THR A 137 -8.72 -21.80 19.84
C THR A 137 -7.89 -23.08 19.68
N ASN A 138 -6.61 -22.95 19.35
CA ASN A 138 -5.73 -24.11 19.27
C ASN A 138 -5.56 -24.82 20.64
N GLY A 139 -5.45 -24.05 21.72
CA GLY A 139 -5.40 -24.58 23.07
C GLY A 139 -6.67 -25.35 23.46
N LEU A 140 -7.85 -24.81 23.16
CA LEU A 140 -9.16 -25.45 23.39
C LEU A 140 -9.31 -26.75 22.57
N THR A 141 -8.93 -26.74 21.31
CA THR A 141 -9.00 -27.95 20.47
C THR A 141 -8.10 -29.07 20.99
N VAL A 142 -6.87 -28.76 21.41
CA VAL A 142 -5.96 -29.73 22.01
C VAL A 142 -6.55 -30.27 23.34
N ALA A 143 -7.10 -29.44 24.20
CA ALA A 143 -7.74 -29.84 25.44
C ALA A 143 -8.94 -30.79 25.22
N CYS A 144 -9.80 -30.45 24.22
CA CYS A 144 -10.92 -31.32 23.84
C CYS A 144 -10.46 -32.68 23.32
N ILE A 145 -9.43 -32.74 22.51
CA ILE A 145 -8.86 -34.01 22.01
C ILE A 145 -8.34 -34.84 23.17
N LEU A 146 -7.61 -34.25 24.08
CA LEU A 146 -7.08 -34.98 25.29
C LEU A 146 -8.20 -35.53 26.17
N LEU A 147 -9.28 -34.75 26.37
CA LEU A 147 -10.45 -35.22 27.12
C LEU A 147 -11.13 -36.38 26.41
N ILE A 148 -11.32 -36.36 25.12
CA ILE A 148 -11.91 -37.45 24.33
C ILE A 148 -11.05 -38.71 24.48
N VAL A 149 -9.73 -38.57 24.32
CA VAL A 149 -8.81 -39.73 24.49
C VAL A 149 -8.89 -40.28 25.90
N ALA A 150 -8.89 -39.45 26.94
CA ALA A 150 -9.03 -39.88 28.31
C ALA A 150 -10.34 -40.68 28.58
N VAL A 151 -11.46 -40.18 28.02
CA VAL A 151 -12.75 -40.88 28.11
C VAL A 151 -12.70 -42.24 27.43
N PHE A 152 -12.11 -42.32 26.23
CA PHE A 152 -11.94 -43.61 25.52
C PHE A 152 -11.07 -44.62 26.32
N VAL A 153 -9.99 -44.15 26.93
CA VAL A 153 -9.11 -45.01 27.77
C VAL A 153 -9.89 -45.50 28.99
N LEU A 154 -10.65 -44.64 29.67
CA LEU A 154 -11.45 -45.06 30.83
C LEU A 154 -12.53 -46.09 30.47
N ILE A 155 -13.20 -45.91 29.32
CA ILE A 155 -14.19 -46.86 28.82
C ILE A 155 -13.52 -48.24 28.51
N ALA A 156 -12.35 -48.19 27.83
CA ALA A 156 -11.60 -49.41 27.51
C ALA A 156 -11.12 -50.17 28.77
N MET A 157 -10.66 -49.44 29.79
CA MET A 157 -10.28 -50.04 31.09
C MET A 157 -11.48 -50.63 31.83
N ARG A 158 -12.66 -50.00 31.75
CA ARG A 158 -13.89 -50.52 32.37
C ARG A 158 -14.44 -51.77 31.70
N ARG A 159 -14.20 -51.96 30.39
CA ARG A 159 -14.60 -53.16 29.64
C ARG A 159 -13.67 -54.37 29.86
N ARG A 160 -12.50 -54.16 30.46
CA ARG A 160 -11.53 -55.25 30.76
C ARG A 160 -11.65 -55.81 32.20
N LYS A 161 -12.52 -55.23 33.02
CA LYS A 161 -12.92 -55.74 34.33
C LYS A 161 -14.28 -56.46 34.23
#